data_b51fcd166c0e8832bb03b8b5e3ac28ed
#
_entry.id   b51fcd166c0e8832bb03b8b5e3ac28ed
#
_cell.length_a   1.000
_cell.length_b   1.000
_cell.length_c   1.000
_cell.angle_alpha   90.00
_cell.angle_beta   90.00
_cell.angle_gamma   90.00
#
_symmetry.space_group_name_H-M   'P 1'
#
loop_
_entity.id
_entity.type
_entity.pdbx_description
1 polymer ?
#
loop_
_entity_poly.entity_id
_entity_poly.type
_entity_poly.pdbx_seq_one_letter_code
_entity_poly.pdbx_strand_id
1 'polypeptide(L)'
;MPREISITSDMQMTPPLMAKSEEELKILLMKVKEESEKVGLKLNIQKTKIMQGILSITSCQIDRETIEIVTDFIFLGSKITADGDFRHEIKRHLLLGRKVMTNLDSILKSRDITLSRKVHLVKAVVFPVVMYGCESWTIKKAECRKIDAFELWCWRRLLRVPWTAR
;
A
#
# COMPACT_ATOMS: atom_id res chain seq x y z
N MET A 1 0.93 -20.98 10.64
CA MET A 1 0.82 -19.51 10.77
C MET A 1 -0.63 -19.17 11.02
N PRO A 2 -0.98 -18.40 12.06
CA PRO A 2 -2.35 -18.03 12.34
C PRO A 2 -2.88 -17.21 11.16
N ARG A 3 -4.07 -17.52 10.73
CA ARG A 3 -4.78 -16.88 9.61
C ARG A 3 -5.64 -15.78 10.21
N GLU A 4 -5.35 -14.56 9.84
CA GLU A 4 -5.89 -13.36 10.48
C GLU A 4 -6.98 -12.72 9.62
N ILE A 5 -8.05 -12.25 10.25
CA ILE A 5 -9.11 -11.43 9.67
C ILE A 5 -8.80 -9.99 10.06
N SER A 6 -8.74 -9.08 9.11
CA SER A 6 -8.40 -7.69 9.36
C SER A 6 -9.57 -6.76 9.03
N ILE A 7 -9.81 -5.78 9.88
CA ILE A 7 -10.78 -4.71 9.67
C ILE A 7 -10.05 -3.39 9.56
N THR A 8 -10.45 -2.57 8.61
CA THR A 8 -9.97 -1.19 8.49
C THR A 8 -11.12 -0.22 8.37
N SER A 9 -11.01 0.89 9.07
CA SER A 9 -11.90 2.04 8.96
C SER A 9 -11.14 3.21 8.34
N ASP A 10 -11.74 3.85 7.34
CA ASP A 10 -11.14 4.95 6.57
C ASP A 10 -11.23 6.30 7.27
N MET A 11 -11.48 6.32 8.58
CA MET A 11 -11.56 7.56 9.35
C MET A 11 -10.66 7.49 10.58
N GLN A 12 -9.63 8.33 10.53
CA GLN A 12 -8.79 8.76 11.65
C GLN A 12 -8.42 7.68 12.67
N MET A 13 -7.31 6.98 12.41
CA MET A 13 -6.51 6.24 13.38
C MET A 13 -7.15 5.03 14.08
N THR A 14 -8.06 4.30 13.44
CA THR A 14 -8.41 2.98 13.98
C THR A 14 -7.38 1.96 13.49
N PRO A 15 -6.62 1.33 14.39
CA PRO A 15 -5.69 0.28 13.98
C PRO A 15 -6.46 -0.88 13.34
N PRO A 16 -5.87 -1.59 12.37
CA PRO A 16 -6.49 -2.79 11.82
C PRO A 16 -6.68 -3.82 12.93
N LEU A 17 -7.89 -4.34 13.06
CA LEU A 17 -8.20 -5.40 14.01
C LEU A 17 -7.97 -6.74 13.32
N MET A 18 -7.33 -7.66 14.03
CA MET A 18 -7.05 -9.00 13.54
C MET A 18 -7.71 -10.04 14.46
N ALA A 19 -8.41 -11.02 13.90
CA ALA A 19 -9.05 -12.07 14.64
C ALA A 19 -8.89 -13.43 13.93
N LYS A 20 -8.96 -14.51 14.73
CA LYS A 20 -8.84 -15.89 14.23
C LYS A 20 -10.17 -16.50 13.85
N SER A 21 -11.28 -15.93 14.35
CA SER A 21 -12.64 -16.38 14.05
C SER A 21 -13.59 -15.21 13.87
N GLU A 22 -14.76 -15.47 13.27
CA GLU A 22 -15.82 -14.49 13.09
C GLU A 22 -16.37 -13.99 14.43
N GLU A 23 -16.51 -14.89 15.41
CA GLU A 23 -16.99 -14.56 16.75
C GLU A 23 -16.02 -13.62 17.47
N GLU A 24 -14.74 -13.92 17.42
CA GLU A 24 -13.68 -13.07 17.99
C GLU A 24 -13.69 -11.69 17.35
N LEU A 25 -13.87 -11.64 16.03
CA LEU A 25 -13.96 -10.40 15.29
C LEU A 25 -15.14 -9.54 15.72
N LYS A 26 -16.33 -10.14 15.86
CA LYS A 26 -17.53 -9.45 16.35
C LYS A 26 -17.33 -8.89 17.76
N ILE A 27 -16.71 -9.66 18.66
CA ILE A 27 -16.41 -9.22 20.04
C ILE A 27 -15.46 -8.02 20.01
N LEU A 28 -14.39 -8.08 19.21
CA LEU A 28 -13.42 -6.97 19.08
C LEU A 28 -14.09 -5.72 18.52
N LEU A 29 -14.92 -5.85 17.49
CA LEU A 29 -15.66 -4.73 16.90
C LEU A 29 -16.62 -4.08 17.90
N MET A 30 -17.35 -4.88 18.66
CA MET A 30 -18.25 -4.35 19.68
C MET A 30 -17.50 -3.60 20.78
N LYS A 31 -16.34 -4.11 21.22
CA LYS A 31 -15.47 -3.41 22.18
C LYS A 31 -14.97 -2.08 21.61
N VAL A 32 -14.50 -2.06 20.36
CA VAL A 32 -14.05 -0.81 19.72
C VAL A 32 -15.18 0.19 19.61
N LYS A 33 -16.38 -0.26 19.29
CA LYS A 33 -17.58 0.58 19.25
C LYS A 33 -17.87 1.19 20.61
N GLU A 34 -17.95 0.38 21.67
CA GLU A 34 -18.22 0.84 23.05
C GLU A 34 -17.16 1.84 23.53
N GLU A 35 -15.87 1.54 23.32
CA GLU A 35 -14.79 2.42 23.74
C GLU A 35 -14.77 3.73 22.92
N SER A 36 -15.07 3.66 21.63
CA SER A 36 -15.16 4.86 20.80
C SER A 36 -16.34 5.77 21.19
N GLU A 37 -17.47 5.18 21.55
CA GLU A 37 -18.65 5.93 22.00
C GLU A 37 -18.40 6.67 23.33
N LYS A 38 -17.61 6.08 24.25
CA LYS A 38 -17.20 6.75 25.50
C LYS A 38 -16.43 8.06 25.30
N VAL A 39 -15.68 8.16 24.20
CA VAL A 39 -14.92 9.37 23.83
C VAL A 39 -15.66 10.22 22.79
N GLY A 40 -16.94 9.94 22.54
CA GLY A 40 -17.77 10.71 21.62
C GLY A 40 -17.52 10.43 20.12
N LEU A 41 -16.79 9.35 19.80
CA LEU A 41 -16.56 8.92 18.43
C LEU A 41 -17.57 7.84 18.03
N LYS A 42 -18.09 7.91 16.80
CA LYS A 42 -18.98 6.88 16.25
C LYS A 42 -18.25 6.07 15.18
N LEU A 43 -18.35 4.74 15.30
CA LEU A 43 -17.85 3.84 14.26
C LEU A 43 -18.67 4.02 12.98
N ASN A 44 -18.00 4.29 11.87
CA ASN A 44 -18.67 4.38 10.57
C ASN A 44 -18.68 3.01 9.90
N ILE A 45 -19.81 2.31 10.02
CA ILE A 45 -19.99 0.94 9.50
C ILE A 45 -19.83 0.89 7.97
N GLN A 46 -20.30 1.90 7.24
CA GLN A 46 -20.20 1.95 5.78
C GLN A 46 -18.76 2.07 5.28
N LYS A 47 -17.88 2.65 6.10
CA LYS A 47 -16.43 2.75 5.79
C LYS A 47 -15.61 1.62 6.39
N THR A 48 -16.21 0.82 7.27
CA THR A 48 -15.55 -0.34 7.85
C THR A 48 -15.60 -1.49 6.87
N LYS A 49 -14.44 -2.09 6.59
CA LYS A 49 -14.34 -3.21 5.65
C LYS A 49 -13.72 -4.42 6.34
N ILE A 50 -14.21 -5.58 6.03
CA ILE A 50 -13.64 -6.85 6.49
C ILE A 50 -12.86 -7.45 5.34
N MET A 51 -11.57 -7.67 5.54
CA MET A 51 -10.77 -8.44 4.61
C MET A 51 -10.77 -9.89 5.04
N GLN A 52 -11.28 -10.73 4.17
CA GLN A 52 -11.37 -12.16 4.41
C GLN A 52 -10.10 -12.85 3.97
N GLY A 53 -9.49 -13.61 4.89
CA GLY A 53 -8.45 -14.59 4.55
C GLY A 53 -9.07 -15.86 3.93
N ILE A 54 -8.69 -17.02 4.46
CA ILE A 54 -9.12 -18.33 3.91
C ILE A 54 -10.47 -18.81 4.47
N LEU A 55 -11.03 -18.15 5.50
CA LEU A 55 -12.32 -18.51 6.09
C LEU A 55 -13.45 -17.84 5.32
N SER A 56 -14.45 -18.62 4.93
CA SER A 56 -15.65 -18.11 4.23
C SER A 56 -16.59 -17.43 5.21
N ILE A 57 -16.43 -16.12 5.41
CA ILE A 57 -17.45 -15.31 6.08
C ILE A 57 -18.48 -14.94 5.01
N THR A 58 -19.72 -15.38 5.18
CA THR A 58 -20.78 -15.09 4.21
C THR A 58 -21.40 -13.72 4.43
N SER A 59 -21.50 -13.25 5.67
CA SER A 59 -21.98 -11.91 6.00
C SER A 59 -21.59 -11.55 7.45
N CYS A 60 -21.19 -10.34 7.69
CA CYS A 60 -21.01 -9.80 9.04
C CYS A 60 -21.96 -8.61 9.21
N GLN A 61 -22.82 -8.66 10.23
CA GLN A 61 -23.77 -7.59 10.54
C GLN A 61 -23.50 -7.02 11.93
N ILE A 62 -23.52 -5.70 12.02
CA ILE A 62 -23.51 -4.94 13.28
C ILE A 62 -24.66 -3.93 13.22
N ASP A 63 -25.47 -3.88 14.27
CA ASP A 63 -26.62 -2.96 14.39
C ASP A 63 -27.58 -3.02 13.18
N ARG A 64 -27.79 -4.21 12.60
CA ARG A 64 -28.60 -4.44 11.38
C ARG A 64 -28.01 -3.87 10.10
N GLU A 65 -26.79 -3.33 10.14
CA GLU A 65 -26.04 -2.93 8.95
C GLU A 65 -25.05 -4.01 8.55
N THR A 66 -24.97 -4.28 7.25
CA THR A 66 -24.04 -5.28 6.70
C THR A 66 -22.70 -4.61 6.40
N ILE A 67 -21.62 -5.18 6.92
CA ILE A 67 -20.27 -4.72 6.63
C ILE A 67 -19.81 -5.32 5.31
N GLU A 68 -19.17 -4.50 4.47
CA GLU A 68 -18.61 -4.91 3.18
C GLU A 68 -17.43 -5.87 3.39
N ILE A 69 -17.49 -7.05 2.74
CA ILE A 69 -16.38 -7.99 2.71
C ILE A 69 -15.60 -7.75 1.42
N VAL A 70 -14.31 -7.53 1.55
CA VAL A 70 -13.41 -7.21 0.43
C VAL A 70 -12.27 -8.19 0.35
N THR A 71 -11.77 -8.44 -0.87
CA THR A 71 -10.58 -9.26 -1.11
C THR A 71 -9.29 -8.46 -1.05
N ASP A 72 -9.40 -7.17 -1.26
CA ASP A 72 -8.29 -6.22 -1.17
C ASP A 72 -8.79 -4.85 -0.71
N PHE A 73 -7.89 -4.06 -0.14
CA PHE A 73 -8.17 -2.67 0.22
C PHE A 73 -6.89 -1.85 0.26
N ILE A 74 -7.04 -0.52 0.21
CA ILE A 74 -5.92 0.41 0.32
C ILE A 74 -5.85 0.90 1.77
N PHE A 75 -4.76 0.56 2.46
CA PHE A 75 -4.48 1.00 3.82
C PHE A 75 -3.22 1.88 3.82
N LEU A 76 -3.34 3.11 4.31
CA LEU A 76 -2.25 4.09 4.34
C LEU A 76 -1.52 4.22 2.99
N GLY A 77 -2.26 4.15 1.89
CA GLY A 77 -1.70 4.25 0.54
C GLY A 77 -1.10 2.96 -0.02
N SER A 78 -1.01 1.88 0.75
CA SER A 78 -0.59 0.55 0.28
C SER A 78 -1.78 -0.37 0.04
N LYS A 79 -1.76 -1.09 -1.08
CA LYS A 79 -2.78 -2.10 -1.40
C LYS A 79 -2.44 -3.41 -0.68
N ILE A 80 -3.31 -3.81 0.23
CA ILE A 80 -3.24 -5.08 0.94
C ILE A 80 -4.22 -6.05 0.32
N THR A 81 -3.78 -7.29 0.08
CA THR A 81 -4.58 -8.38 -0.50
C THR A 81 -4.64 -9.56 0.48
N ALA A 82 -5.75 -10.28 0.47
CA ALA A 82 -5.99 -11.41 1.37
C ALA A 82 -5.00 -12.57 1.21
N ASP A 83 -4.41 -12.71 0.03
CA ASP A 83 -3.37 -13.72 -0.28
C ASP A 83 -1.96 -13.31 0.11
N GLY A 84 -1.77 -12.06 0.57
CA GLY A 84 -0.46 -11.52 0.90
C GLY A 84 0.47 -11.35 -0.31
N ASP A 85 -0.09 -11.27 -1.52
CA ASP A 85 0.69 -11.10 -2.74
C ASP A 85 0.91 -9.62 -3.08
N PHE A 86 2.11 -9.14 -2.83
CA PHE A 86 2.51 -7.76 -3.09
C PHE A 86 2.92 -7.46 -4.54
N ARG A 87 2.84 -8.42 -5.48
CA ARG A 87 3.23 -8.20 -6.89
C ARG A 87 2.48 -7.05 -7.54
N HIS A 88 1.19 -6.93 -7.25
CA HIS A 88 0.35 -5.85 -7.78
C HIS A 88 0.73 -4.50 -7.20
N GLU A 89 1.05 -4.46 -5.91
CA GLU A 89 1.47 -3.25 -5.22
C GLU A 89 2.85 -2.78 -5.72
N ILE A 90 3.82 -3.67 -5.81
CA ILE A 90 5.13 -3.36 -6.39
C ILE A 90 4.98 -2.81 -7.81
N LYS A 91 4.18 -3.45 -8.66
CA LYS A 91 3.90 -2.96 -10.01
C LYS A 91 3.30 -1.56 -10.01
N ARG A 92 2.33 -1.30 -9.13
CA ARG A 92 1.69 0.01 -8.96
C ARG A 92 2.71 1.09 -8.59
N HIS A 93 3.57 0.83 -7.60
CA HIS A 93 4.62 1.75 -7.16
C HIS A 93 5.67 2.01 -8.24
N LEU A 94 6.09 0.99 -8.99
CA LEU A 94 6.98 1.15 -10.13
C LEU A 94 6.36 2.04 -11.22
N LEU A 95 5.06 1.94 -11.48
CA LEU A 95 4.35 2.81 -12.43
C LEU A 95 4.26 4.25 -11.91
N LEU A 96 3.98 4.45 -10.62
CA LEU A 96 4.00 5.77 -9.99
C LEU A 96 5.38 6.40 -10.08
N GLY A 97 6.44 5.66 -9.75
CA GLY A 97 7.82 6.12 -9.88
C GLY A 97 8.18 6.52 -11.31
N ARG A 98 7.73 5.75 -12.32
CA ARG A 98 7.90 6.13 -13.74
C ARG A 98 7.20 7.43 -14.08
N LYS A 99 5.98 7.63 -13.60
CA LYS A 99 5.24 8.87 -13.79
C LYS A 99 5.98 10.06 -13.17
N VAL A 100 6.42 9.92 -11.92
CA VAL A 100 7.20 10.95 -11.22
C VAL A 100 8.50 11.26 -11.99
N MET A 101 9.25 10.23 -12.40
CA MET A 101 10.49 10.41 -13.18
C MET A 101 10.25 11.12 -14.51
N THR A 102 9.10 10.86 -15.16
CA THR A 102 8.72 11.53 -16.41
C THR A 102 8.36 13.00 -16.15
N ASN A 103 7.68 13.31 -15.07
CA ASN A 103 7.36 14.69 -14.68
C ASN A 103 8.62 15.53 -14.38
N LEU A 104 9.71 14.87 -13.97
CA LEU A 104 11.00 15.53 -13.73
C LEU A 104 11.84 15.76 -15.02
N ASP A 105 11.37 15.29 -16.18
CA ASP A 105 12.15 15.32 -17.43
C ASP A 105 12.66 16.72 -17.80
N SER A 106 11.87 17.77 -17.62
CA SER A 106 12.28 19.16 -17.89
C SER A 106 13.49 19.57 -17.03
N ILE A 107 13.43 19.24 -15.74
CA ILE A 107 14.51 19.52 -14.77
C ILE A 107 15.75 18.68 -15.09
N LEU A 108 15.56 17.38 -15.37
CA LEU A 108 16.65 16.47 -15.68
C LEU A 108 17.35 16.83 -16.99
N LYS A 109 16.63 17.46 -17.95
CA LYS A 109 17.18 17.92 -19.22
C LYS A 109 17.87 19.28 -19.12
N SER A 110 17.59 20.10 -18.11
CA SER A 110 18.25 21.41 -17.94
C SER A 110 19.77 21.25 -17.86
N ARG A 111 20.50 22.19 -18.49
CA ARG A 111 21.95 22.27 -18.41
C ARG A 111 22.44 23.04 -17.18
N ASP A 112 21.60 23.88 -16.62
CA ASP A 112 21.94 24.75 -15.48
C ASP A 112 21.99 23.96 -14.14
N ILE A 113 21.48 22.74 -14.14
CA ILE A 113 21.45 21.88 -12.95
C ILE A 113 22.56 20.85 -13.04
N THR A 114 23.43 20.85 -12.04
CA THR A 114 24.55 19.90 -11.95
C THR A 114 24.06 18.46 -11.82
N LEU A 115 24.86 17.50 -12.29
CA LEU A 115 24.56 16.08 -12.20
C LEU A 115 24.31 15.63 -10.75
N SER A 116 25.11 16.12 -9.81
CA SER A 116 24.95 15.79 -8.38
C SER A 116 23.57 16.19 -7.85
N ARG A 117 23.09 17.39 -8.20
CA ARG A 117 21.73 17.84 -7.81
C ARG A 117 20.64 17.01 -8.44
N LYS A 118 20.80 16.60 -9.71
CA LYS A 118 19.86 15.70 -10.40
C LYS A 118 19.80 14.33 -9.73
N VAL A 119 20.93 13.76 -9.35
CA VAL A 119 21.01 12.50 -8.61
C VAL A 119 20.30 12.62 -7.26
N HIS A 120 20.58 13.71 -6.54
CA HIS A 120 19.92 13.97 -5.26
C HIS A 120 18.40 14.09 -5.42
N LEU A 121 17.93 14.80 -6.45
CA LEU A 121 16.50 14.96 -6.74
C LEU A 121 15.84 13.62 -7.02
N VAL A 122 16.44 12.75 -7.84
CA VAL A 122 15.89 11.41 -8.13
C VAL A 122 15.81 10.58 -6.85
N LYS A 123 16.88 10.59 -6.03
CA LYS A 123 16.90 9.86 -4.75
C LYS A 123 15.86 10.38 -3.75
N ALA A 124 15.64 11.70 -3.69
CA ALA A 124 14.74 12.31 -2.72
C ALA A 124 13.26 12.26 -3.13
N VAL A 125 12.96 12.17 -4.43
CA VAL A 125 11.57 12.29 -4.92
C VAL A 125 11.09 10.98 -5.54
N VAL A 126 11.89 10.30 -6.37
CA VAL A 126 11.43 9.12 -7.12
C VAL A 126 11.47 7.86 -6.24
N PHE A 127 12.60 7.60 -5.57
CA PHE A 127 12.76 6.38 -4.79
C PHE A 127 11.83 6.27 -3.58
N PRO A 128 11.54 7.34 -2.81
CA PRO A 128 10.56 7.25 -1.74
C PRO A 128 9.15 6.88 -2.23
N VAL A 129 8.74 7.33 -3.41
CA VAL A 129 7.46 6.94 -4.01
C VAL A 129 7.43 5.45 -4.36
N VAL A 130 8.54 4.92 -4.87
CA VAL A 130 8.64 3.50 -5.24
C VAL A 130 8.74 2.59 -4.03
N MET A 131 9.46 3.01 -3.00
CA MET A 131 9.74 2.21 -1.80
C MET A 131 8.76 2.49 -0.66
N TYR A 132 7.71 3.28 -0.90
CA TYR A 132 6.70 3.54 0.12
C TYR A 132 5.98 2.25 0.55
N GLY A 133 5.96 1.94 1.84
CA GLY A 133 5.34 0.74 2.39
C GLY A 133 6.12 -0.56 2.13
N CYS A 134 7.36 -0.48 1.60
CA CYS A 134 8.14 -1.68 1.24
C CYS A 134 8.52 -2.55 2.44
N GLU A 135 8.46 -2.02 3.65
CA GLU A 135 8.69 -2.74 4.90
C GLU A 135 7.70 -3.89 5.13
N SER A 136 6.51 -3.77 4.55
CA SER A 136 5.47 -4.81 4.62
C SER A 136 5.56 -5.84 3.49
N TRP A 137 6.40 -5.61 2.47
CA TRP A 137 6.41 -6.45 1.28
C TRP A 137 7.19 -7.74 1.48
N THR A 138 6.57 -8.87 1.16
CA THR A 138 7.28 -10.14 0.97
C THR A 138 7.83 -10.20 -0.45
N ILE A 139 9.06 -9.73 -0.64
CA ILE A 139 9.68 -9.58 -1.97
C ILE A 139 10.29 -10.90 -2.42
N LYS A 140 9.84 -11.41 -3.57
CA LYS A 140 10.44 -12.57 -4.25
C LYS A 140 11.56 -12.11 -5.19
N LYS A 141 12.48 -13.00 -5.56
CA LYS A 141 13.60 -12.68 -6.50
C LYS A 141 13.14 -12.04 -7.81
N ALA A 142 11.97 -12.42 -8.32
CA ALA A 142 11.42 -11.84 -9.54
C ALA A 142 11.03 -10.37 -9.38
N GLU A 143 10.53 -9.99 -8.22
CA GLU A 143 10.18 -8.61 -7.89
C GLU A 143 11.43 -7.76 -7.65
N CYS A 144 12.47 -8.32 -6.97
CA CYS A 144 13.76 -7.64 -6.84
C CYS A 144 14.32 -7.25 -8.22
N ARG A 145 14.33 -8.17 -9.18
CA ARG A 145 14.78 -7.87 -10.56
C ARG A 145 14.00 -6.75 -11.24
N LYS A 146 12.70 -6.61 -10.95
CA LYS A 146 11.88 -5.50 -11.50
C LYS A 146 12.26 -4.16 -10.86
N ILE A 147 12.55 -4.17 -9.57
CA ILE A 147 13.01 -2.97 -8.83
C ILE A 147 14.39 -2.55 -9.35
N ASP A 148 15.32 -3.50 -9.47
CA ASP A 148 16.67 -3.24 -10.02
C ASP A 148 16.61 -2.72 -11.45
N ALA A 149 15.76 -3.30 -12.30
CA ALA A 149 15.54 -2.85 -13.66
C ALA A 149 14.96 -1.43 -13.72
N PHE A 150 14.06 -1.09 -12.78
CA PHE A 150 13.53 0.27 -12.66
C PHE A 150 14.61 1.26 -12.22
N GLU A 151 15.45 0.90 -11.25
CA GLU A 151 16.55 1.73 -10.79
C GLU A 151 17.52 2.01 -11.95
N LEU A 152 17.93 0.97 -12.68
CA LEU A 152 18.78 1.09 -13.85
C LEU A 152 18.15 2.00 -14.93
N TRP A 153 16.83 1.86 -15.15
CA TRP A 153 16.10 2.72 -16.07
C TRP A 153 16.14 4.20 -15.64
N CYS A 154 15.99 4.50 -14.34
CA CYS A 154 16.09 5.85 -13.80
C CYS A 154 17.47 6.46 -14.07
N TRP A 155 18.54 5.71 -13.79
CA TRP A 155 19.91 6.18 -14.01
C TRP A 155 20.24 6.38 -15.49
N ARG A 156 19.84 5.47 -16.37
CA ARG A 156 19.99 5.63 -17.82
C ARG A 156 19.26 6.86 -18.33
N ARG A 157 18.03 7.09 -17.87
CA ARG A 157 17.24 8.26 -18.25
C ARG A 157 17.90 9.57 -17.77
N LEU A 158 18.40 9.60 -16.54
CA LEU A 158 19.13 10.74 -15.99
C LEU A 158 20.41 11.03 -16.77
N LEU A 159 21.18 10.00 -17.10
CA LEU A 159 22.44 10.11 -17.84
C LEU A 159 22.26 10.23 -19.36
N ARG A 160 21.04 10.10 -19.86
CA ARG A 160 20.69 10.08 -21.29
C ARG A 160 21.39 8.97 -22.07
N VAL A 161 21.63 7.84 -21.43
CA VAL A 161 22.22 6.68 -22.06
C VAL A 161 21.13 5.85 -22.73
N PRO A 162 21.22 5.56 -24.05
CA PRO A 162 20.24 4.72 -24.71
C PRO A 162 20.28 3.29 -24.15
N TRP A 163 19.16 2.61 -24.20
CA TRP A 163 19.04 1.23 -23.67
C TRP A 163 19.93 0.24 -24.42
N THR A 164 20.32 0.55 -25.65
CA THR A 164 21.22 -0.26 -26.50
C THR A 164 22.71 -0.09 -26.18
N ALA A 165 23.08 0.92 -25.39
CA ALA A 165 24.47 1.10 -24.97
C ALA A 165 24.87 0.00 -23.98
N ARG A 166 25.92 -0.73 -24.30
CA ARG A 166 26.58 -1.75 -23.47
C ARG A 166 27.68 -1.12 -22.63
#